data_ee9549b238a4f1f772d25ad39c5b68ba
#
_entry.id   ee9549b238a4f1f772d25ad39c5b68ba
#
_cell.length_a   1.000
_cell.length_b   1.000
_cell.length_c   1.000
_cell.angle_alpha   90.00
_cell.angle_beta   90.00
_cell.angle_gamma   90.00
#
_symmetry.space_group_name_H-M   'P 1'
#
loop_
_entity.id
_entity.type
_entity.pdbx_description
1 polymer ?
#
loop_
_entity_poly.entity_id
_entity_poly.type
_entity_poly.pdbx_seq_one_letter_code
_entity_poly.pdbx_strand_id
1 'polypeptide(L)'
;MLEPASSLLTGSYGITLATMPELDDRFLALPLQALSDAALSKAKALGCSHAEVRVERIRAAYRSFRDHALETTAENQVLGLSVRVLHNGVWGFASDIALSADSAVRLAERAVATAKVSRPLTPASVELADEDVYGDASWVSAYEVDPFDVDEATKTGRILGLNEALLAAPGVNHANAILGYIHENKYFANLAGTSTTQQRVRIQAQLTAVSVGDHGFATMRTLAPPTGRGWEYLTGSGWNFDAEVAEIPELLAAQVAAPSVEAGHYDLVIHPSNLFLTIHESIGHATELDRALGYEAAYAGTSFATFDQLGTLQYGSEVMNVTGDRLVDHGLATIGYDDEGVGQQRFEVISDGILVGYQLNRQMAAEKGLGRSNGCAFADSPGHIPMQRMPNVSLQAASDGPSTEQLISGVERGIYIVGDKSWSIDMQRYNFQFTGQRFFKIDKGRLAGQLKDVAYQATTTDFWRSMEAVGNSDTYVLGGAFNCGKGQPGQIAPVSHGCPSALFRRVNVLNTQAEGGSQ
;
A
#
# COMPACT_ATOMS: atom_id res chain seq x y z
N MET A 1 -36.55 -7.92 -51.32
CA MET A 1 -36.26 -6.51 -51.48
C MET A 1 -36.88 -5.80 -50.30
N LEU A 2 -36.10 -5.47 -49.32
CA LEU A 2 -36.37 -4.49 -48.24
C LEU A 2 -35.03 -3.96 -47.81
N GLU A 3 -34.81 -2.69 -48.06
CA GLU A 3 -33.59 -1.93 -47.75
C GLU A 3 -33.44 -1.69 -46.24
N PRO A 4 -32.22 -1.57 -45.70
CA PRO A 4 -32.01 -1.20 -44.31
C PRO A 4 -31.92 0.34 -44.17
N ALA A 5 -32.71 0.87 -43.26
CA ALA A 5 -32.64 2.27 -42.86
C ALA A 5 -31.40 2.51 -41.97
N SER A 6 -30.45 3.30 -42.53
CA SER A 6 -29.35 3.88 -41.76
C SER A 6 -29.83 5.20 -41.15
N SER A 7 -29.75 5.35 -39.82
CA SER A 7 -29.74 6.66 -39.18
C SER A 7 -28.50 6.80 -38.31
N LEU A 8 -27.59 7.59 -38.82
CA LEU A 8 -26.41 8.13 -38.15
C LEU A 8 -26.83 8.99 -36.94
N LEU A 9 -26.36 8.62 -35.75
CA LEU A 9 -26.19 9.56 -34.66
C LEU A 9 -24.69 9.68 -34.36
N THR A 10 -24.04 10.61 -35.04
CA THR A 10 -22.70 11.09 -34.71
C THR A 10 -22.81 12.03 -33.50
N GLY A 11 -22.72 11.48 -32.31
CA GLY A 11 -22.41 12.24 -31.12
C GLY A 11 -20.88 12.38 -31.04
N SER A 12 -20.35 13.56 -31.39
CA SER A 12 -18.96 13.92 -31.12
C SER A 12 -18.80 14.09 -29.60
N TYR A 13 -18.35 13.06 -28.92
CA TYR A 13 -17.76 13.24 -27.60
C TYR A 13 -16.43 13.94 -27.80
N GLY A 14 -16.40 15.23 -27.50
CA GLY A 14 -15.16 15.99 -27.39
C GLY A 14 -14.33 15.32 -26.28
N ILE A 15 -13.26 14.61 -26.65
CA ILE A 15 -12.22 14.21 -25.71
C ILE A 15 -11.53 15.52 -25.32
N THR A 16 -11.96 16.11 -24.22
CA THR A 16 -11.17 17.12 -23.53
C THR A 16 -9.95 16.35 -23.03
N LEU A 17 -8.78 16.63 -23.61
CA LEU A 17 -7.52 16.16 -23.05
C LEU A 17 -7.52 16.61 -21.58
N ALA A 18 -7.60 15.67 -20.65
CA ALA A 18 -7.47 15.95 -19.25
C ALA A 18 -6.11 16.66 -19.08
N THR A 19 -6.15 17.90 -18.60
CA THR A 19 -4.92 18.60 -18.23
C THR A 19 -4.24 17.80 -17.13
N MET A 20 -2.95 17.52 -17.31
CA MET A 20 -2.16 16.87 -16.24
C MET A 20 -2.35 17.67 -14.95
N PRO A 21 -2.57 17.02 -13.80
CA PRO A 21 -2.72 17.73 -12.54
C PRO A 21 -1.47 18.54 -12.24
N GLU A 22 -1.67 19.78 -11.78
CA GLU A 22 -0.61 20.71 -11.41
C GLU A 22 -0.47 20.77 -9.88
N LEU A 23 0.66 21.28 -9.42
CA LEU A 23 0.89 21.55 -8.00
C LEU A 23 -0.12 22.59 -7.49
N ASP A 24 -0.67 22.39 -6.29
CA ASP A 24 -1.62 23.30 -5.67
C ASP A 24 -1.00 24.69 -5.41
N ASP A 25 -1.53 25.72 -6.07
CA ASP A 25 -1.09 27.11 -5.96
C ASP A 25 -1.10 27.62 -4.51
N ARG A 26 -2.02 27.14 -3.67
CA ARG A 26 -2.09 27.53 -2.25
C ARG A 26 -0.91 26.96 -1.47
N PHE A 27 -0.38 25.81 -1.87
CA PHE A 27 0.84 25.26 -1.27
C PHE A 27 2.08 26.00 -1.79
N LEU A 28 2.12 26.30 -3.09
CA LEU A 28 3.22 27.07 -3.71
C LEU A 28 3.29 28.51 -3.20
N ALA A 29 2.18 29.10 -2.76
CA ALA A 29 2.15 30.44 -2.15
C ALA A 29 2.77 30.48 -0.74
N LEU A 30 3.10 29.34 -0.11
CA LEU A 30 3.82 29.32 1.16
C LEU A 30 5.28 29.78 0.96
N PRO A 31 5.93 30.35 1.98
CA PRO A 31 7.30 30.87 1.87
C PRO A 31 8.35 29.73 1.90
N LEU A 32 8.16 28.68 1.10
CA LEU A 32 8.91 27.42 1.13
C LEU A 32 10.43 27.63 1.09
N GLN A 33 10.91 28.38 0.08
CA GLN A 33 12.32 28.66 -0.10
C GLN A 33 12.91 29.48 1.08
N ALA A 34 12.18 30.50 1.56
CA ALA A 34 12.65 31.31 2.67
C ALA A 34 12.77 30.50 3.98
N LEU A 35 11.87 29.54 4.20
CA LEU A 35 11.93 28.63 5.36
C LEU A 35 13.14 27.71 5.28
N SER A 36 13.38 27.09 4.11
CA SER A 36 14.53 26.20 3.92
C SER A 36 15.84 26.94 4.01
N ASP A 37 15.99 28.12 3.36
CA ASP A 37 17.19 28.93 3.41
C ASP A 37 17.55 29.35 4.85
N ALA A 38 16.55 29.75 5.64
CA ALA A 38 16.76 30.15 7.03
C ALA A 38 17.23 28.97 7.90
N ALA A 39 16.55 27.81 7.80
CA ALA A 39 16.90 26.63 8.58
C ALA A 39 18.25 26.03 8.18
N LEU A 40 18.49 25.84 6.87
CA LEU A 40 19.70 25.22 6.35
C LEU A 40 20.94 26.09 6.60
N SER A 41 20.83 27.43 6.41
CA SER A 41 21.91 28.38 6.76
C SER A 41 22.26 28.29 8.24
N LYS A 42 21.26 28.22 9.12
CA LYS A 42 21.47 28.10 10.57
C LYS A 42 22.11 26.74 10.92
N ALA A 43 21.62 25.63 10.37
CA ALA A 43 22.18 24.30 10.60
C ALA A 43 23.65 24.22 10.16
N LYS A 44 23.98 24.80 8.99
CA LYS A 44 25.36 24.93 8.50
C LYS A 44 26.23 25.74 9.46
N ALA A 45 25.75 26.90 9.94
CA ALA A 45 26.46 27.74 10.89
C ALA A 45 26.68 27.03 12.25
N LEU A 46 25.82 26.08 12.62
CA LEU A 46 25.96 25.27 13.83
C LEU A 46 26.85 24.03 13.65
N GLY A 47 27.44 23.83 12.45
CA GLY A 47 28.39 22.76 12.17
C GLY A 47 27.74 21.39 11.86
N CYS A 48 26.50 21.35 11.37
CA CYS A 48 25.89 20.12 10.90
C CYS A 48 26.56 19.62 9.64
N SER A 49 26.83 18.31 9.56
CA SER A 49 27.32 17.65 8.35
C SER A 49 26.22 17.42 7.32
N HIS A 50 24.97 17.28 7.78
CA HIS A 50 23.77 17.21 6.95
C HIS A 50 22.61 17.91 7.64
N ALA A 51 21.73 18.53 6.87
CA ALA A 51 20.45 19.04 7.34
C ALA A 51 19.42 18.98 6.21
N GLU A 52 18.19 18.77 6.58
CA GLU A 52 17.05 18.74 5.68
C GLU A 52 15.84 19.44 6.30
N VAL A 53 15.03 19.99 5.44
CA VAL A 53 13.81 20.73 5.76
C VAL A 53 12.66 20.10 4.99
N ARG A 54 11.54 19.82 5.68
CA ARG A 54 10.29 19.43 5.04
C ARG A 54 9.19 20.40 5.45
N VAL A 55 8.40 20.83 4.47
CA VAL A 55 7.11 21.48 4.70
C VAL A 55 6.04 20.58 4.11
N GLU A 56 5.08 20.19 4.92
CA GLU A 56 4.05 19.24 4.52
C GLU A 56 2.67 19.80 4.82
N ARG A 57 1.77 19.68 3.83
CA ARG A 57 0.34 19.85 4.00
C ARG A 57 -0.35 18.54 3.64
N ILE A 58 -1.06 17.96 4.60
CA ILE A 58 -1.79 16.72 4.43
C ILE A 58 -3.25 17.01 4.75
N ARG A 59 -4.13 16.83 3.76
CA ARG A 59 -5.58 16.84 3.93
C ARG A 59 -6.07 15.40 3.84
N ALA A 60 -6.79 14.94 4.86
CA ALA A 60 -7.35 13.61 4.92
C ALA A 60 -8.83 13.69 5.26
N ALA A 61 -9.64 12.94 4.54
CA ALA A 61 -11.06 12.85 4.80
C ALA A 61 -11.50 11.39 4.90
N TYR A 62 -12.46 11.15 5.78
CA TYR A 62 -13.05 9.84 6.00
C TYR A 62 -14.57 9.97 6.14
N ARG A 63 -15.30 9.07 5.51
CA ARG A 63 -16.75 8.94 5.59
C ARG A 63 -17.09 7.47 5.84
N SER A 64 -18.03 7.21 6.77
CA SER A 64 -18.65 5.89 6.89
C SER A 64 -20.15 5.98 6.68
N PHE A 65 -20.67 4.97 6.03
CA PHE A 65 -22.07 4.86 5.68
C PHE A 65 -22.61 3.53 6.18
N ARG A 66 -23.85 3.56 6.63
CA ARG A 66 -24.58 2.36 6.99
C ARG A 66 -26.00 2.45 6.43
N ASP A 67 -26.37 1.42 5.70
CA ASP A 67 -27.67 1.33 5.04
C ASP A 67 -27.96 2.60 4.20
N HIS A 68 -28.92 3.41 4.58
CA HIS A 68 -29.33 4.62 3.88
C HIS A 68 -28.75 5.91 4.50
N ALA A 69 -27.77 5.81 5.39
CA ALA A 69 -27.30 6.96 6.15
C ALA A 69 -25.78 7.14 6.12
N LEU A 70 -25.34 8.39 6.07
CA LEU A 70 -23.99 8.80 6.43
C LEU A 70 -23.90 8.82 7.96
N GLU A 71 -23.09 7.92 8.56
CA GLU A 71 -22.92 7.81 10.01
C GLU A 71 -21.80 8.71 10.54
N THR A 72 -20.68 8.75 9.84
CA THR A 72 -19.50 9.49 10.29
C THR A 72 -18.90 10.30 9.16
N THR A 73 -18.49 11.50 9.48
CA THR A 73 -17.67 12.34 8.64
C THR A 73 -16.53 12.93 9.45
N ALA A 74 -15.33 12.83 8.93
CA ALA A 74 -14.14 13.46 9.50
C ALA A 74 -13.30 14.06 8.38
N GLU A 75 -12.80 15.27 8.61
CA GLU A 75 -11.81 15.91 7.75
C GLU A 75 -10.75 16.53 8.64
N ASN A 76 -9.49 16.23 8.34
CA ASN A 76 -8.34 16.75 9.04
C ASN A 76 -7.38 17.41 8.05
N GLN A 77 -6.77 18.52 8.48
CA GLN A 77 -5.65 19.12 7.77
C GLN A 77 -4.50 19.33 8.74
N VAL A 78 -3.33 18.85 8.34
CA VAL A 78 -2.06 19.12 9.01
C VAL A 78 -1.20 19.96 8.08
N LEU A 79 -0.62 21.03 8.60
CA LEU A 79 0.38 21.85 7.90
C LEU A 79 1.49 22.15 8.89
N GLY A 80 2.73 21.87 8.52
CA GLY A 80 3.87 22.09 9.41
C GLY A 80 5.21 22.06 8.70
N LEU A 81 6.20 22.45 9.45
CA LEU A 81 7.60 22.54 9.09
C LEU A 81 8.41 21.62 10.00
N SER A 82 9.32 20.83 9.46
CA SER A 82 10.31 20.08 10.24
C SER A 82 11.73 20.32 9.75
N VAL A 83 12.66 20.20 10.68
CA VAL A 83 14.11 20.26 10.44
C VAL A 83 14.74 19.03 11.06
N ARG A 84 15.46 18.24 10.26
CA ARG A 84 16.28 17.12 10.72
C ARG A 84 17.75 17.44 10.41
N VAL A 85 18.64 17.21 11.37
CA VAL A 85 20.05 17.51 11.23
C VAL A 85 20.91 16.33 11.63
N LEU A 86 22.07 16.18 10.99
CA LEU A 86 23.14 15.29 11.43
C LEU A 86 24.27 16.14 12.03
N HIS A 87 24.45 16.06 13.35
CA HIS A 87 25.46 16.81 14.08
C HIS A 87 26.36 15.86 14.87
N ASN A 88 27.65 15.85 14.55
CA ASN A 88 28.63 14.94 15.15
C ASN A 88 28.21 13.46 15.08
N GLY A 89 27.66 13.02 13.93
CA GLY A 89 27.21 11.67 13.69
C GLY A 89 25.92 11.25 14.41
N VAL A 90 25.12 12.21 14.90
CA VAL A 90 23.86 11.95 15.60
C VAL A 90 22.72 12.73 14.97
N TRP A 91 21.60 12.07 14.77
CA TRP A 91 20.39 12.71 14.33
C TRP A 91 19.76 13.59 15.41
N GLY A 92 19.29 14.75 14.99
CA GLY A 92 18.40 15.61 15.77
C GLY A 92 17.21 16.03 14.93
N PHE A 93 16.06 16.19 15.55
CA PHE A 93 14.81 16.52 14.89
C PHE A 93 14.01 17.54 15.70
N ALA A 94 13.35 18.45 15.00
CA ALA A 94 12.38 19.37 15.58
C ALA A 94 11.33 19.77 14.54
N SER A 95 10.10 20.00 14.97
CA SER A 95 8.98 20.42 14.12
C SER A 95 8.15 21.52 14.77
N ASP A 96 7.42 22.27 13.95
CA ASP A 96 6.50 23.34 14.36
C ASP A 96 5.41 23.54 13.29
N ILE A 97 4.32 24.15 13.67
CA ILE A 97 3.24 24.59 12.76
C ILE A 97 3.42 26.03 12.29
N ALA A 98 4.33 26.80 12.91
CA ALA A 98 4.59 28.19 12.56
C ALA A 98 5.53 28.28 11.36
N LEU A 99 5.01 28.71 10.21
CA LEU A 99 5.74 28.84 8.95
C LEU A 99 6.37 30.25 8.83
N SER A 100 7.42 30.51 9.61
CA SER A 100 8.19 31.73 9.54
C SER A 100 9.71 31.46 9.57
N ALA A 101 10.52 32.35 8.99
CA ALA A 101 11.97 32.21 8.99
C ALA A 101 12.54 32.11 10.41
N ASP A 102 11.99 32.88 11.38
CA ASP A 102 12.40 32.80 12.79
C ASP A 102 12.07 31.42 13.40
N SER A 103 10.93 30.83 13.06
CA SER A 103 10.59 29.46 13.50
C SER A 103 11.54 28.43 12.88
N ALA A 104 11.85 28.54 11.59
CA ALA A 104 12.79 27.69 10.90
C ALA A 104 14.19 27.71 11.53
N VAL A 105 14.69 28.91 11.90
CA VAL A 105 15.96 29.08 12.65
C VAL A 105 15.91 28.40 14.02
N ARG A 106 14.84 28.62 14.80
CA ARG A 106 14.68 27.98 16.12
C ARG A 106 14.57 26.45 16.01
N LEU A 107 13.95 25.93 14.95
CA LEU A 107 13.87 24.48 14.72
C LEU A 107 15.25 23.88 14.46
N ALA A 108 16.09 24.53 13.64
CA ALA A 108 17.47 24.09 13.43
C ALA A 108 18.28 24.08 14.76
N GLU A 109 18.12 25.10 15.59
CA GLU A 109 18.75 25.16 16.92
C GLU A 109 18.27 24.04 17.85
N ARG A 110 16.95 23.78 17.89
CA ARG A 110 16.34 22.69 18.68
C ARG A 110 16.79 21.32 18.19
N ALA A 111 16.80 21.10 16.88
CA ALA A 111 17.28 19.85 16.30
C ALA A 111 18.76 19.58 16.67
N VAL A 112 19.63 20.60 16.58
CA VAL A 112 21.02 20.46 17.02
C VAL A 112 21.13 20.21 18.54
N ALA A 113 20.30 20.86 19.36
CA ALA A 113 20.27 20.61 20.79
C ALA A 113 19.85 19.15 21.10
N THR A 114 18.85 18.63 20.38
CA THR A 114 18.43 17.22 20.48
C THR A 114 19.58 16.27 20.11
N ALA A 115 20.29 16.51 19.00
CA ALA A 115 21.43 15.71 18.61
C ALA A 115 22.55 15.68 19.67
N LYS A 116 22.83 16.85 20.28
CA LYS A 116 23.84 16.97 21.37
C LYS A 116 23.45 16.16 22.60
N VAL A 117 22.20 16.25 23.02
CA VAL A 117 21.69 15.49 24.19
C VAL A 117 21.68 13.97 23.91
N SER A 118 21.39 13.57 22.68
CA SER A 118 21.35 12.16 22.30
C SER A 118 22.74 11.54 22.07
N ARG A 119 23.78 12.34 21.85
CA ARG A 119 25.14 11.84 21.54
C ARG A 119 25.70 10.82 22.54
N PRO A 120 25.58 11.00 23.87
CA PRO A 120 26.07 10.01 24.83
C PRO A 120 25.33 8.67 24.78
N LEU A 121 24.09 8.66 24.23
CA LEU A 121 23.24 7.48 24.11
C LEU A 121 23.37 6.78 22.76
N THR A 122 24.10 7.36 21.81
CA THR A 122 24.25 6.84 20.43
C THR A 122 25.60 6.13 20.32
N PRO A 123 25.63 4.79 20.22
CA PRO A 123 26.88 4.02 20.26
C PRO A 123 27.73 4.23 19.01
N ALA A 124 27.14 4.37 17.84
CA ALA A 124 27.80 4.54 16.56
C ALA A 124 27.46 5.89 15.91
N SER A 125 28.36 6.42 15.08
CA SER A 125 28.09 7.58 14.24
C SER A 125 27.27 7.16 13.03
N VAL A 126 26.24 7.96 12.71
CA VAL A 126 25.46 7.81 11.49
C VAL A 126 26.25 8.38 10.32
N GLU A 127 26.27 7.61 9.24
CA GLU A 127 26.74 8.01 7.91
C GLU A 127 25.58 7.88 6.91
N LEU A 128 25.62 8.65 5.83
CA LEU A 128 24.60 8.62 4.79
C LEU A 128 25.25 8.23 3.47
N ALA A 129 24.63 7.31 2.75
CA ALA A 129 24.99 7.05 1.37
C ALA A 129 24.79 8.30 0.51
N ASP A 130 25.65 8.45 -0.49
CA ASP A 130 25.55 9.53 -1.46
C ASP A 130 24.25 9.46 -2.25
N GLU A 131 23.76 10.60 -2.66
CA GLU A 131 22.58 10.75 -3.48
C GLU A 131 22.75 11.91 -4.46
N ASP A 132 22.10 11.79 -5.62
CA ASP A 132 22.06 12.84 -6.62
C ASP A 132 21.40 14.12 -6.06
N VAL A 133 21.81 15.27 -6.59
CA VAL A 133 21.20 16.55 -6.21
C VAL A 133 20.13 16.93 -7.23
N TYR A 134 18.90 17.09 -6.73
CA TYR A 134 17.75 17.50 -7.53
C TYR A 134 17.40 18.96 -7.21
N GLY A 135 17.78 19.88 -8.13
CA GLY A 135 17.48 21.31 -7.98
C GLY A 135 16.11 21.66 -8.58
N ASP A 136 15.23 22.26 -7.77
CA ASP A 136 13.90 22.77 -8.16
C ASP A 136 13.06 21.77 -8.97
N ALA A 137 13.09 20.51 -8.56
CA ALA A 137 12.34 19.47 -9.22
C ALA A 137 10.92 19.33 -8.64
N SER A 138 9.98 18.96 -9.50
CA SER A 138 8.59 18.78 -9.10
C SER A 138 8.02 17.46 -9.60
N TRP A 139 7.03 16.93 -8.87
CA TRP A 139 6.32 15.72 -9.25
C TRP A 139 4.87 15.76 -8.77
N VAL A 140 3.94 15.25 -9.59
CA VAL A 140 2.52 15.13 -9.25
C VAL A 140 2.06 13.71 -9.62
N SER A 141 1.28 13.07 -8.75
CA SER A 141 0.71 11.74 -9.02
C SER A 141 -0.35 11.80 -10.13
N ALA A 142 -0.52 10.68 -10.84
CA ALA A 142 -1.49 10.58 -11.92
C ALA A 142 -2.92 10.39 -11.38
N TYR A 143 -3.64 11.49 -11.13
CA TYR A 143 -5.07 11.52 -10.83
C TYR A 143 -5.76 12.51 -11.77
N GLU A 144 -7.08 12.40 -11.95
CA GLU A 144 -7.84 13.27 -12.85
C GLU A 144 -8.61 14.35 -12.07
N VAL A 145 -9.26 13.97 -10.97
CA VAL A 145 -10.12 14.86 -10.17
C VAL A 145 -9.79 14.74 -8.70
N ASP A 146 -9.36 15.84 -8.07
CA ASP A 146 -9.15 15.87 -6.62
C ASP A 146 -10.50 15.63 -5.89
N PRO A 147 -10.60 14.62 -5.02
CA PRO A 147 -11.81 14.38 -4.25
C PRO A 147 -12.22 15.55 -3.35
N PHE A 148 -11.31 16.44 -3.00
CA PHE A 148 -11.62 17.65 -2.23
C PHE A 148 -12.31 18.74 -3.05
N ASP A 149 -12.24 18.67 -4.37
CA ASP A 149 -12.93 19.61 -5.29
C ASP A 149 -14.32 19.12 -5.69
N VAL A 150 -14.70 17.90 -5.31
CA VAL A 150 -16.04 17.34 -5.52
C VAL A 150 -16.95 17.72 -4.35
N ASP A 151 -18.15 18.18 -4.64
CA ASP A 151 -19.12 18.55 -3.60
C ASP A 151 -19.61 17.34 -2.77
N GLU A 152 -19.98 17.59 -1.52
CA GLU A 152 -20.36 16.54 -0.57
C GLU A 152 -21.64 15.79 -0.97
N ALA A 153 -22.56 16.46 -1.65
CA ALA A 153 -23.81 15.82 -2.10
C ALA A 153 -23.53 14.79 -3.19
N THR A 154 -22.65 15.10 -4.13
CA THR A 154 -22.18 14.17 -5.17
C THR A 154 -21.48 12.96 -4.56
N LYS A 155 -20.54 13.16 -3.63
CA LYS A 155 -19.83 12.07 -2.95
C LYS A 155 -20.79 11.17 -2.17
N THR A 156 -21.62 11.76 -1.35
CA THR A 156 -22.61 11.06 -0.52
C THR A 156 -23.62 10.32 -1.39
N GLY A 157 -24.17 10.97 -2.41
CA GLY A 157 -25.14 10.38 -3.32
C GLY A 157 -24.59 9.16 -4.06
N ARG A 158 -23.31 9.20 -4.50
CA ARG A 158 -22.65 8.07 -5.16
C ARG A 158 -22.54 6.85 -4.24
N ILE A 159 -22.06 7.03 -3.01
CA ILE A 159 -21.89 5.92 -2.06
C ILE A 159 -23.22 5.37 -1.57
N LEU A 160 -24.19 6.24 -1.26
CA LEU A 160 -25.54 5.79 -0.86
C LEU A 160 -26.23 5.02 -1.98
N GLY A 161 -26.11 5.46 -3.25
CA GLY A 161 -26.67 4.72 -4.38
C GLY A 161 -26.10 3.29 -4.52
N LEU A 162 -24.82 3.10 -4.26
CA LEU A 162 -24.20 1.77 -4.22
C LEU A 162 -24.68 0.93 -3.02
N ASN A 163 -24.82 1.54 -1.83
CA ASN A 163 -25.40 0.86 -0.67
C ASN A 163 -26.86 0.45 -0.91
N GLU A 164 -27.67 1.30 -1.51
CA GLU A 164 -29.05 1.00 -1.87
C GLU A 164 -29.17 -0.17 -2.85
N ALA A 165 -28.24 -0.25 -3.82
CA ALA A 165 -28.18 -1.38 -4.73
C ALA A 165 -27.89 -2.71 -4.00
N LEU A 166 -27.01 -2.71 -2.99
CA LEU A 166 -26.77 -3.90 -2.14
C LEU A 166 -28.00 -4.25 -1.29
N LEU A 167 -28.64 -3.27 -0.66
CA LEU A 167 -29.80 -3.47 0.22
C LEU A 167 -31.04 -3.95 -0.52
N ALA A 168 -31.18 -3.59 -1.78
CA ALA A 168 -32.32 -4.03 -2.60
C ALA A 168 -32.29 -5.53 -2.92
N ALA A 169 -31.14 -6.19 -2.73
CA ALA A 169 -30.96 -7.60 -3.08
C ALA A 169 -31.45 -8.53 -1.94
N PRO A 170 -32.14 -9.65 -2.29
CA PRO A 170 -32.57 -10.63 -1.31
C PRO A 170 -31.39 -11.20 -0.50
N GLY A 171 -31.57 -11.33 0.81
CA GLY A 171 -30.55 -11.90 1.72
C GLY A 171 -29.50 -10.91 2.21
N VAL A 172 -29.50 -9.68 1.72
CA VAL A 172 -28.69 -8.58 2.29
C VAL A 172 -29.54 -7.83 3.33
N ASN A 173 -29.12 -7.88 4.58
CA ASN A 173 -29.82 -7.23 5.70
C ASN A 173 -29.28 -5.84 5.99
N HIS A 174 -27.97 -5.62 5.78
CA HIS A 174 -27.30 -4.35 5.95
C HIS A 174 -26.26 -4.14 4.86
N ALA A 175 -26.00 -2.89 4.52
CA ALA A 175 -24.89 -2.48 3.67
C ALA A 175 -24.07 -1.41 4.40
N ASN A 176 -22.76 -1.59 4.44
CA ASN A 176 -21.84 -0.62 5.01
C ASN A 176 -20.88 -0.15 3.92
N ALA A 177 -20.49 1.13 3.97
CA ALA A 177 -19.44 1.63 3.10
C ALA A 177 -18.49 2.55 3.85
N ILE A 178 -17.25 2.61 3.38
CA ILE A 178 -16.27 3.62 3.75
C ILE A 178 -15.78 4.34 2.50
N LEU A 179 -15.48 5.62 2.65
CA LEU A 179 -14.79 6.44 1.68
C LEU A 179 -13.69 7.22 2.39
N GLY A 180 -12.45 6.96 2.04
CA GLY A 180 -11.28 7.67 2.55
C GLY A 180 -10.49 8.27 1.39
N TYR A 181 -10.00 9.51 1.54
CA TYR A 181 -9.12 10.12 0.55
C TYR A 181 -8.14 11.09 1.21
N ILE A 182 -6.95 11.19 0.59
CA ILE A 182 -5.84 11.99 1.10
C ILE A 182 -5.27 12.80 -0.06
N HIS A 183 -5.10 14.11 0.17
CA HIS A 183 -4.31 15.00 -0.67
C HIS A 183 -3.09 15.45 0.13
N GLU A 184 -1.91 15.18 -0.36
CA GLU A 184 -0.63 15.47 0.27
C GLU A 184 0.21 16.35 -0.64
N ASN A 185 0.69 17.48 -0.08
CA ASN A 185 1.73 18.32 -0.67
C ASN A 185 2.97 18.27 0.21
N LYS A 186 4.13 18.14 -0.38
CA LYS A 186 5.39 18.04 0.34
C LYS A 186 6.48 18.82 -0.39
N TYR A 187 7.13 19.71 0.35
CA TYR A 187 8.37 20.38 -0.06
C TYR A 187 9.52 19.82 0.75
N PHE A 188 10.62 19.54 0.09
CA PHE A 188 11.87 19.06 0.70
C PHE A 188 13.04 19.88 0.20
N ALA A 189 13.97 20.23 1.11
CA ALA A 189 15.26 20.80 0.74
C ALA A 189 16.35 20.33 1.71
N ASN A 190 17.62 20.25 1.23
CA ASN A 190 18.74 19.82 2.05
C ASN A 190 20.02 20.65 1.80
N LEU A 191 21.04 20.43 2.65
CA LEU A 191 22.33 21.13 2.54
C LEU A 191 23.13 20.79 1.28
N ALA A 192 22.85 19.65 0.62
CA ALA A 192 23.50 19.27 -0.63
C ALA A 192 22.99 20.06 -1.83
N GLY A 193 21.84 20.75 -1.71
CA GLY A 193 21.26 21.56 -2.77
C GLY A 193 20.04 20.93 -3.44
N THR A 194 19.56 19.77 -2.98
CA THR A 194 18.27 19.23 -3.41
C THR A 194 17.14 20.13 -2.93
N SER A 195 16.20 20.43 -3.85
CA SER A 195 14.96 21.17 -3.60
C SER A 195 13.87 20.54 -4.44
N THR A 196 12.87 19.93 -3.81
CA THR A 196 11.80 19.22 -4.51
C THR A 196 10.43 19.56 -3.96
N THR A 197 9.43 19.64 -4.86
CA THR A 197 8.03 19.84 -4.48
C THR A 197 7.20 18.75 -5.12
N GLN A 198 6.37 18.06 -4.33
CA GLN A 198 5.53 17.00 -4.85
C GLN A 198 4.11 17.03 -4.29
N GLN A 199 3.20 16.48 -5.06
CA GLN A 199 1.78 16.35 -4.74
C GLN A 199 1.28 14.98 -5.10
N ARG A 200 0.46 14.38 -4.23
CA ARG A 200 -0.19 13.11 -4.51
C ARG A 200 -1.59 13.04 -3.92
N VAL A 201 -2.47 12.37 -4.66
CA VAL A 201 -3.84 12.07 -4.23
C VAL A 201 -4.00 10.56 -4.15
N ARG A 202 -4.73 10.09 -3.14
CA ARG A 202 -5.02 8.68 -2.90
C ARG A 202 -6.45 8.55 -2.43
N ILE A 203 -7.11 7.48 -2.87
CA ILE A 203 -8.52 7.21 -2.53
C ILE A 203 -8.73 5.73 -2.19
N GLN A 204 -9.63 5.48 -1.27
CA GLN A 204 -10.15 4.16 -0.92
C GLN A 204 -11.66 4.23 -0.82
N ALA A 205 -12.36 3.34 -1.51
CA ALA A 205 -13.78 3.08 -1.28
C ALA A 205 -13.98 1.57 -1.07
N GLN A 206 -14.75 1.20 -0.08
CA GLN A 206 -15.09 -0.19 0.19
C GLN A 206 -16.56 -0.27 0.57
N LEU A 207 -17.29 -1.18 -0.06
CA LEU A 207 -18.67 -1.49 0.29
C LEU A 207 -18.74 -2.93 0.83
N THR A 208 -19.62 -3.17 1.78
CA THR A 208 -19.77 -4.46 2.45
C THR A 208 -21.24 -4.81 2.57
N ALA A 209 -21.66 -5.91 1.93
CA ALA A 209 -22.95 -6.54 2.17
C ALA A 209 -22.89 -7.44 3.41
N VAL A 210 -23.94 -7.38 4.22
CA VAL A 210 -24.08 -8.15 5.45
C VAL A 210 -25.35 -8.98 5.37
N SER A 211 -25.23 -10.29 5.61
CA SER A 211 -26.35 -11.24 5.76
C SER A 211 -26.42 -11.74 7.20
N VAL A 212 -27.62 -11.74 7.78
CA VAL A 212 -27.89 -12.21 9.14
C VAL A 212 -29.07 -13.17 9.09
N GLY A 213 -28.94 -14.35 9.70
CA GLY A 213 -29.98 -15.36 9.73
C GLY A 213 -29.59 -16.57 10.59
N ASP A 214 -30.25 -17.71 10.38
CA ASP A 214 -29.95 -18.96 11.11
C ASP A 214 -28.52 -19.45 10.90
N HIS A 215 -27.88 -19.02 9.79
CA HIS A 215 -26.46 -19.25 9.51
C HIS A 215 -25.52 -18.33 10.33
N GLY A 216 -26.05 -17.47 11.20
CA GLY A 216 -25.31 -16.46 11.94
C GLY A 216 -25.07 -15.19 11.11
N PHE A 217 -23.84 -14.70 11.12
CA PHE A 217 -23.42 -13.46 10.47
C PHE A 217 -22.44 -13.78 9.33
N ALA A 218 -22.76 -13.30 8.13
CA ALA A 218 -21.89 -13.42 6.96
C ALA A 218 -21.68 -12.05 6.29
N THR A 219 -20.50 -11.82 5.75
CA THR A 219 -20.15 -10.56 5.06
C THR A 219 -19.41 -10.84 3.78
N MET A 220 -19.62 -9.96 2.80
CA MET A 220 -18.82 -9.89 1.59
C MET A 220 -18.60 -8.43 1.19
N ARG A 221 -17.36 -8.07 0.94
CA ARG A 221 -17.00 -6.70 0.56
C ARG A 221 -16.50 -6.64 -0.88
N THR A 222 -16.48 -5.44 -1.44
CA THR A 222 -15.85 -5.15 -2.72
C THR A 222 -14.36 -5.51 -2.68
N LEU A 223 -13.82 -5.93 -3.81
CA LEU A 223 -12.40 -6.23 -4.02
C LEU A 223 -11.61 -5.02 -4.51
N ALA A 224 -12.30 -3.92 -4.81
CA ALA A 224 -11.73 -2.66 -5.26
C ALA A 224 -10.56 -2.24 -4.33
N PRO A 225 -9.31 -2.20 -4.81
CA PRO A 225 -8.16 -1.83 -3.99
C PRO A 225 -8.12 -0.32 -3.75
N PRO A 226 -7.52 0.15 -2.64
CA PRO A 226 -7.13 1.54 -2.52
C PRO A 226 -6.09 1.90 -3.58
N THR A 227 -6.12 3.14 -4.08
CA THR A 227 -5.32 3.53 -5.25
C THR A 227 -4.84 4.98 -5.19
N GLY A 228 -3.76 5.28 -5.92
CA GLY A 228 -3.26 6.64 -6.21
C GLY A 228 -4.03 7.34 -7.33
N ARG A 229 -5.36 7.29 -7.28
CA ARG A 229 -6.28 8.02 -8.17
C ARG A 229 -7.05 9.07 -7.39
N GLY A 230 -7.81 9.90 -8.11
CA GLY A 230 -8.77 10.83 -7.53
C GLY A 230 -10.21 10.32 -7.58
N TRP A 231 -11.16 11.24 -7.66
CA TRP A 231 -12.59 10.93 -7.67
C TRP A 231 -13.03 10.10 -8.89
N GLU A 232 -12.33 10.20 -10.01
CA GLU A 232 -12.56 9.39 -11.21
C GLU A 232 -12.63 7.89 -10.93
N TYR A 233 -11.96 7.43 -9.87
CA TYR A 233 -12.01 6.04 -9.43
C TYR A 233 -13.43 5.57 -9.06
N LEU A 234 -14.23 6.45 -8.46
CA LEU A 234 -15.62 6.16 -8.09
C LEU A 234 -16.61 6.25 -9.27
N THR A 235 -16.17 6.83 -10.39
CA THR A 235 -16.99 7.02 -11.59
C THR A 235 -16.61 6.09 -12.75
N GLY A 236 -15.74 5.10 -12.52
CA GLY A 236 -15.45 4.00 -13.43
C GLY A 236 -14.04 3.99 -14.04
N SER A 237 -13.17 4.96 -13.69
CA SER A 237 -11.77 4.92 -14.12
C SER A 237 -10.96 4.01 -13.20
N GLY A 238 -10.59 2.84 -13.68
CA GLY A 238 -9.76 1.86 -12.98
C GLY A 238 -10.51 0.78 -12.19
N TRP A 239 -11.80 0.98 -11.87
CA TRP A 239 -12.64 -0.04 -11.24
C TRP A 239 -14.13 0.17 -11.53
N ASN A 240 -14.86 -0.91 -11.75
CA ASN A 240 -16.30 -0.87 -11.99
C ASN A 240 -17.08 -1.28 -10.73
N PHE A 241 -17.32 -0.31 -9.84
CA PHE A 241 -18.06 -0.53 -8.60
C PHE A 241 -19.50 -1.00 -8.83
N ASP A 242 -20.18 -0.50 -9.87
CA ASP A 242 -21.56 -0.86 -10.16
C ASP A 242 -21.67 -2.34 -10.56
N ALA A 243 -20.79 -2.83 -11.40
CA ALA A 243 -20.76 -4.24 -11.78
C ALA A 243 -20.43 -5.14 -10.58
N GLU A 244 -19.42 -4.78 -9.78
CA GLU A 244 -19.04 -5.58 -8.63
C GLU A 244 -20.14 -5.62 -7.56
N VAL A 245 -20.76 -4.48 -7.26
CA VAL A 245 -21.89 -4.39 -6.31
C VAL A 245 -23.07 -5.26 -6.75
N ALA A 246 -23.34 -5.35 -8.06
CA ALA A 246 -24.40 -6.20 -8.61
C ALA A 246 -24.14 -7.71 -8.40
N GLU A 247 -22.88 -8.14 -8.35
CA GLU A 247 -22.50 -9.56 -8.18
C GLU A 247 -22.45 -10.01 -6.71
N ILE A 248 -22.14 -9.10 -5.79
CA ILE A 248 -21.90 -9.42 -4.36
C ILE A 248 -23.07 -10.19 -3.72
N PRO A 249 -24.35 -9.84 -3.91
CA PRO A 249 -25.45 -10.53 -3.25
C PRO A 249 -25.56 -12.01 -3.60
N GLU A 250 -25.39 -12.38 -4.87
CA GLU A 250 -25.40 -13.77 -5.32
C GLU A 250 -24.24 -14.56 -4.73
N LEU A 251 -23.04 -13.96 -4.75
CA LEU A 251 -21.84 -14.56 -4.19
C LEU A 251 -21.93 -14.75 -2.66
N LEU A 252 -22.53 -13.78 -1.96
CA LEU A 252 -22.78 -13.88 -0.53
C LEU A 252 -23.79 -14.98 -0.19
N ALA A 253 -24.88 -15.06 -0.94
CA ALA A 253 -25.88 -16.13 -0.77
C ALA A 253 -25.27 -17.52 -1.01
N ALA A 254 -24.44 -17.66 -2.04
CA ALA A 254 -23.72 -18.89 -2.32
C ALA A 254 -22.71 -19.25 -1.21
N GLN A 255 -22.01 -18.27 -0.64
CA GLN A 255 -21.09 -18.46 0.50
C GLN A 255 -21.85 -18.93 1.75
N VAL A 256 -23.00 -18.34 2.06
CA VAL A 256 -23.83 -18.73 3.20
C VAL A 256 -24.27 -20.20 3.08
N ALA A 257 -24.68 -20.62 1.88
CA ALA A 257 -25.14 -21.99 1.61
C ALA A 257 -23.99 -23.00 1.43
N ALA A 258 -22.75 -22.55 1.31
CA ALA A 258 -21.61 -23.40 1.03
C ALA A 258 -21.33 -24.41 2.16
N PRO A 259 -20.84 -25.61 1.84
CA PRO A 259 -20.31 -26.53 2.84
C PRO A 259 -18.98 -26.02 3.39
N SER A 260 -18.68 -26.34 4.65
CA SER A 260 -17.36 -26.10 5.26
C SER A 260 -16.30 -26.96 4.54
N VAL A 261 -15.09 -26.45 4.45
CA VAL A 261 -13.95 -27.18 3.89
C VAL A 261 -13.57 -28.37 4.78
N GLU A 262 -13.11 -29.45 4.21
CA GLU A 262 -12.38 -30.50 4.93
C GLU A 262 -10.91 -30.06 5.06
N ALA A 263 -10.37 -30.10 6.29
CA ALA A 263 -8.96 -29.78 6.51
C ALA A 263 -8.04 -30.77 5.75
N GLY A 264 -6.90 -30.28 5.27
CA GLY A 264 -5.96 -31.10 4.52
C GLY A 264 -5.07 -30.31 3.57
N HIS A 265 -4.36 -30.99 2.69
CA HIS A 265 -3.50 -30.35 1.69
C HIS A 265 -4.25 -30.17 0.37
N TYR A 266 -4.20 -28.95 -0.17
CA TYR A 266 -4.84 -28.56 -1.42
C TYR A 266 -3.87 -27.78 -2.30
N ASP A 267 -4.06 -27.90 -3.60
CA ASP A 267 -3.50 -26.95 -4.54
C ASP A 267 -4.33 -25.65 -4.48
N LEU A 268 -3.68 -24.51 -4.38
CA LEU A 268 -4.34 -23.23 -4.28
C LEU A 268 -4.07 -22.39 -5.52
N VAL A 269 -5.12 -21.96 -6.21
CA VAL A 269 -5.04 -20.83 -7.13
C VAL A 269 -5.46 -19.60 -6.34
N ILE A 270 -4.58 -18.61 -6.22
CA ILE A 270 -4.85 -17.42 -5.40
C ILE A 270 -4.97 -16.20 -6.30
N HIS A 271 -6.15 -15.55 -6.23
CA HIS A 271 -6.41 -14.31 -6.95
C HIS A 271 -5.62 -13.13 -6.35
N PRO A 272 -5.20 -12.13 -7.13
CA PRO A 272 -4.47 -10.96 -6.64
C PRO A 272 -5.11 -10.26 -5.44
N SER A 273 -6.44 -10.18 -5.39
CA SER A 273 -7.18 -9.58 -4.27
C SER A 273 -7.02 -10.28 -2.92
N ASN A 274 -6.45 -11.49 -2.89
CA ASN A 274 -6.04 -12.17 -1.67
C ASN A 274 -4.52 -12.17 -1.54
N LEU A 275 -3.79 -12.48 -2.62
CA LEU A 275 -2.35 -12.68 -2.61
C LEU A 275 -1.57 -11.41 -2.22
N PHE A 276 -2.10 -10.20 -2.52
CA PHE A 276 -1.46 -8.94 -2.14
C PHE A 276 -1.18 -8.85 -0.63
N LEU A 277 -2.10 -9.35 0.21
CA LEU A 277 -1.93 -9.33 1.66
C LEU A 277 -0.85 -10.31 2.12
N THR A 278 -0.76 -11.48 1.49
CA THR A 278 0.32 -12.44 1.74
C THR A 278 1.68 -11.85 1.36
N ILE A 279 1.76 -11.13 0.22
CA ILE A 279 2.96 -10.38 -0.18
C ILE A 279 3.30 -9.31 0.86
N HIS A 280 2.32 -8.51 1.28
CA HIS A 280 2.50 -7.45 2.28
C HIS A 280 3.17 -7.97 3.54
N GLU A 281 2.61 -9.04 4.11
CA GLU A 281 3.02 -9.57 5.41
C GLU A 281 4.30 -10.42 5.33
N SER A 282 4.38 -11.31 4.34
CA SER A 282 5.44 -12.31 4.28
C SER A 282 6.63 -11.92 3.40
N ILE A 283 6.53 -10.89 2.56
CA ILE A 283 7.64 -10.35 1.76
C ILE A 283 7.88 -8.90 2.12
N GLY A 284 6.86 -8.05 2.01
CA GLY A 284 6.97 -6.61 2.22
C GLY A 284 7.64 -6.29 3.56
N HIS A 285 7.03 -6.71 4.67
CA HIS A 285 7.58 -6.50 6.00
C HIS A 285 8.86 -7.31 6.27
N ALA A 286 8.99 -8.51 5.72
CA ALA A 286 10.17 -9.34 5.96
C ALA A 286 11.45 -8.79 5.31
N THR A 287 11.33 -8.01 4.25
CA THR A 287 12.45 -7.43 3.50
C THR A 287 12.68 -5.94 3.77
N GLU A 288 12.09 -5.39 4.82
CA GLU A 288 12.47 -4.09 5.39
C GLU A 288 13.80 -4.24 6.12
N LEU A 289 14.84 -3.52 5.67
CA LEU A 289 16.20 -3.73 6.19
C LEU A 289 16.33 -3.36 7.67
N ASP A 290 15.68 -2.31 8.14
CA ASP A 290 15.69 -1.93 9.55
C ASP A 290 15.06 -3.02 10.43
N ARG A 291 14.01 -3.68 9.98
CA ARG A 291 13.42 -4.84 10.64
C ARG A 291 14.41 -6.01 10.69
N ALA A 292 15.04 -6.34 9.56
CA ALA A 292 16.04 -7.41 9.49
C ALA A 292 17.25 -7.12 10.38
N LEU A 293 17.59 -5.86 10.61
CA LEU A 293 18.64 -5.41 11.54
C LEU A 293 18.18 -5.30 13.00
N GLY A 294 16.88 -5.53 13.29
CA GLY A 294 16.34 -5.55 14.64
C GLY A 294 15.95 -4.18 15.20
N TYR A 295 15.83 -3.13 14.39
CA TYR A 295 15.42 -1.79 14.86
C TYR A 295 14.00 -1.75 15.44
N GLU A 296 13.13 -2.66 14.99
CA GLU A 296 11.77 -2.80 15.50
C GLU A 296 11.61 -3.94 16.52
N ALA A 297 12.67 -4.62 16.94
CA ALA A 297 12.59 -5.84 17.76
C ALA A 297 11.75 -5.68 19.04
N ALA A 298 11.81 -4.52 19.69
CA ALA A 298 11.05 -4.24 20.91
C ALA A 298 9.57 -3.89 20.67
N TYR A 299 9.18 -3.59 19.43
CA TYR A 299 7.83 -3.11 19.09
C TYR A 299 7.05 -4.08 18.18
N ALA A 300 7.64 -4.45 17.04
CA ALA A 300 6.95 -5.18 15.98
C ALA A 300 7.73 -6.42 15.50
N GLY A 301 8.78 -6.82 16.21
CA GLY A 301 9.56 -8.01 15.92
C GLY A 301 10.73 -7.78 14.95
N THR A 302 11.20 -8.89 14.39
CA THR A 302 12.36 -8.95 13.51
C THR A 302 11.96 -9.54 12.14
N SER A 303 12.93 -10.00 11.38
CA SER A 303 12.70 -10.77 10.15
C SER A 303 13.46 -12.10 10.21
N PHE A 304 12.86 -13.14 9.64
CA PHE A 304 13.57 -14.40 9.38
C PHE A 304 14.60 -14.25 8.26
N ALA A 305 14.37 -13.32 7.33
CA ALA A 305 15.27 -12.97 6.24
C ALA A 305 16.36 -12.02 6.79
N THR A 306 17.42 -12.57 7.32
CA THR A 306 18.53 -11.81 7.91
C THR A 306 19.52 -11.33 6.88
N PHE A 307 20.25 -10.25 7.15
CA PHE A 307 21.11 -9.60 6.16
C PHE A 307 22.25 -10.49 5.64
N ASP A 308 22.77 -11.40 6.46
CA ASP A 308 23.80 -12.37 6.09
C ASP A 308 23.33 -13.41 5.05
N GLN A 309 22.02 -13.53 4.85
CA GLN A 309 21.42 -14.41 3.85
C GLN A 309 21.21 -13.73 2.49
N LEU A 310 21.55 -12.45 2.34
CA LEU A 310 21.45 -11.74 1.05
C LEU A 310 22.26 -12.46 -0.02
N GLY A 311 21.65 -12.71 -1.18
CA GLY A 311 22.22 -13.45 -2.30
C GLY A 311 22.25 -14.98 -2.15
N THR A 312 21.78 -15.53 -1.01
CA THR A 312 21.85 -16.98 -0.74
C THR A 312 20.52 -17.59 -0.28
N LEU A 313 19.64 -16.83 0.34
CA LEU A 313 18.34 -17.34 0.79
C LEU A 313 17.45 -17.70 -0.38
N GLN A 314 17.15 -19.00 -0.55
CA GLN A 314 16.07 -19.47 -1.41
C GLN A 314 14.75 -19.12 -0.74
N TYR A 315 14.20 -17.96 -1.09
CA TYR A 315 12.95 -17.42 -0.54
C TYR A 315 11.73 -18.14 -1.08
N GLY A 316 11.71 -18.34 -2.38
CA GLY A 316 10.61 -18.97 -3.11
C GLY A 316 11.10 -19.88 -4.23
N SER A 317 10.19 -20.30 -5.09
CA SER A 317 10.51 -21.08 -6.29
C SER A 317 11.21 -20.22 -7.35
N GLU A 318 11.82 -20.85 -8.36
CA GLU A 318 12.54 -20.17 -9.45
C GLU A 318 11.65 -19.26 -10.31
N VAL A 319 10.33 -19.43 -10.29
CA VAL A 319 9.39 -18.54 -11.01
C VAL A 319 9.06 -17.27 -10.23
N MET A 320 9.56 -17.12 -9.01
CA MET A 320 9.27 -15.99 -8.13
C MET A 320 10.21 -14.82 -8.38
N ASN A 321 9.66 -13.73 -8.90
CA ASN A 321 10.37 -12.45 -9.05
C ASN A 321 9.57 -11.34 -8.36
N VAL A 322 10.21 -10.59 -7.45
CA VAL A 322 9.57 -9.53 -6.66
C VAL A 322 10.40 -8.26 -6.74
N THR A 323 9.72 -7.15 -6.99
CA THR A 323 10.37 -5.83 -7.05
C THR A 323 9.79 -4.89 -6.01
N GLY A 324 10.63 -3.95 -5.53
CA GLY A 324 10.20 -2.71 -4.91
C GLY A 324 10.12 -1.61 -5.97
N ASP A 325 9.00 -0.90 -6.06
CA ASP A 325 8.75 0.03 -7.14
C ASP A 325 8.10 1.33 -6.63
N ARG A 326 8.75 2.48 -6.94
CA ARG A 326 8.25 3.82 -6.65
C ARG A 326 7.66 4.52 -7.89
N LEU A 327 7.64 3.82 -9.05
CA LEU A 327 7.26 4.38 -10.35
C LEU A 327 5.88 3.91 -10.83
N VAL A 328 5.38 2.77 -10.30
CA VAL A 328 4.16 2.15 -10.82
C VAL A 328 2.98 3.13 -10.75
N ASP A 329 2.31 3.33 -11.87
CA ASP A 329 1.17 4.23 -11.96
C ASP A 329 0.07 3.84 -10.96
N HIS A 330 -0.52 4.85 -10.32
CA HIS A 330 -1.59 4.70 -9.33
C HIS A 330 -1.23 3.88 -8.08
N GLY A 331 0.05 3.57 -7.86
CA GLY A 331 0.50 2.93 -6.63
C GLY A 331 0.40 3.88 -5.43
N LEU A 332 -0.02 3.35 -4.28
CA LEU A 332 -0.17 4.13 -3.05
C LEU A 332 1.16 4.67 -2.51
N ALA A 333 2.26 3.96 -2.76
CA ALA A 333 3.62 4.36 -2.37
C ALA A 333 4.44 4.93 -3.54
N THR A 334 3.81 5.24 -4.67
CA THR A 334 4.44 5.93 -5.80
C THR A 334 4.68 7.39 -5.44
N ILE A 335 5.90 7.85 -5.67
CA ILE A 335 6.41 9.19 -5.31
C ILE A 335 7.44 9.64 -6.35
N GLY A 336 7.70 10.94 -6.43
CA GLY A 336 8.85 11.47 -7.17
C GLY A 336 10.14 11.36 -6.37
N TYR A 337 10.08 11.72 -5.08
CA TYR A 337 11.20 11.76 -4.16
C TYR A 337 10.77 11.28 -2.78
N ASP A 338 11.63 10.55 -2.08
CA ASP A 338 11.39 10.16 -0.70
C ASP A 338 11.70 11.31 0.30
N ASP A 339 11.48 11.06 1.58
CA ASP A 339 11.67 12.08 2.64
C ASP A 339 13.13 12.27 3.07
N GLU A 340 14.09 11.70 2.35
CA GLU A 340 15.53 11.97 2.38
C GLU A 340 16.04 12.58 1.07
N GLY A 341 15.12 12.92 0.14
CA GLY A 341 15.41 13.52 -1.16
C GLY A 341 15.94 12.54 -2.19
N VAL A 342 15.72 11.25 -2.01
CA VAL A 342 16.11 10.18 -2.95
C VAL A 342 15.09 10.07 -4.07
N GLY A 343 15.54 10.12 -5.32
CA GLY A 343 14.68 10.00 -6.49
C GLY A 343 14.02 8.62 -6.61
N GLN A 344 12.84 8.61 -7.21
CA GLN A 344 12.07 7.39 -7.47
C GLN A 344 12.87 6.35 -8.25
N GLN A 345 12.69 5.08 -7.93
CA GLN A 345 13.36 3.97 -8.61
C GLN A 345 12.60 2.66 -8.45
N ARG A 346 12.97 1.70 -9.27
CA ARG A 346 12.57 0.29 -9.17
C ARG A 346 13.81 -0.54 -8.90
N PHE A 347 13.69 -1.53 -8.04
CA PHE A 347 14.79 -2.43 -7.67
C PHE A 347 14.27 -3.84 -7.41
N GLU A 348 15.12 -4.83 -7.54
CA GLU A 348 14.81 -6.22 -7.26
C GLU A 348 14.92 -6.51 -5.76
N VAL A 349 13.96 -7.26 -5.24
CA VAL A 349 13.95 -7.80 -3.88
C VAL A 349 14.21 -9.30 -3.91
N ILE A 350 13.52 -10.01 -4.79
CA ILE A 350 13.69 -11.44 -5.05
C ILE A 350 13.83 -11.62 -6.55
N SER A 351 14.85 -12.36 -6.99
CA SER A 351 15.11 -12.72 -8.37
C SER A 351 15.27 -14.23 -8.46
N ASP A 352 14.48 -14.88 -9.33
CA ASP A 352 14.48 -16.34 -9.51
C ASP A 352 14.41 -17.11 -8.17
N GLY A 353 13.57 -16.60 -7.26
CA GLY A 353 13.37 -17.14 -5.92
C GLY A 353 14.45 -16.83 -4.90
N ILE A 354 15.54 -16.17 -5.26
CA ILE A 354 16.63 -15.80 -4.35
C ILE A 354 16.42 -14.38 -3.83
N LEU A 355 16.61 -14.18 -2.52
CA LEU A 355 16.64 -12.83 -1.91
C LEU A 355 17.88 -12.07 -2.41
N VAL A 356 17.69 -11.02 -3.21
CA VAL A 356 18.79 -10.24 -3.80
C VAL A 356 18.82 -8.78 -3.33
N GLY A 357 17.79 -8.31 -2.62
CA GLY A 357 17.70 -6.91 -2.17
C GLY A 357 16.81 -6.71 -0.97
N TYR A 358 16.97 -5.54 -0.36
CA TYR A 358 16.15 -5.04 0.76
C TYR A 358 15.61 -3.65 0.45
N GLN A 359 14.55 -3.29 1.13
CA GLN A 359 14.02 -1.93 1.19
C GLN A 359 14.84 -1.13 2.21
N LEU A 360 15.44 -0.02 1.81
CA LEU A 360 16.39 0.69 2.66
C LEU A 360 16.39 2.22 2.39
N ASN A 361 16.84 2.97 3.40
CA ASN A 361 17.10 4.39 3.33
C ASN A 361 18.60 4.70 3.21
N ARG A 362 18.99 5.97 3.20
CA ARG A 362 20.40 6.38 3.03
C ARG A 362 21.31 5.91 4.17
N GLN A 363 20.83 5.94 5.41
CA GLN A 363 21.61 5.46 6.56
C GLN A 363 21.91 3.97 6.44
N MET A 364 20.91 3.15 6.14
CA MET A 364 21.09 1.69 6.01
C MET A 364 21.96 1.32 4.81
N ALA A 365 21.83 2.07 3.71
CA ALA A 365 22.69 1.88 2.55
C ALA A 365 24.17 2.08 2.91
N ALA A 366 24.49 3.15 3.64
CA ALA A 366 25.85 3.41 4.13
C ALA A 366 26.30 2.33 5.15
N GLU A 367 25.47 2.01 6.14
CA GLU A 367 25.79 1.04 7.19
C GLU A 367 26.15 -0.35 6.64
N LYS A 368 25.48 -0.76 5.55
CA LYS A 368 25.67 -2.08 4.95
C LYS A 368 26.53 -2.07 3.68
N GLY A 369 27.09 -0.92 3.29
CA GLY A 369 27.92 -0.81 2.10
C GLY A 369 27.18 -1.12 0.79
N LEU A 370 25.87 -0.81 0.74
CA LEU A 370 25.00 -1.09 -0.41
C LEU A 370 24.99 0.05 -1.45
N GLY A 371 25.87 1.04 -1.27
CA GLY A 371 26.10 2.11 -2.23
C GLY A 371 25.05 3.21 -2.17
N ARG A 372 23.79 2.95 -2.52
CA ARG A 372 22.71 3.94 -2.64
C ARG A 372 21.44 3.49 -1.93
N SER A 373 20.65 4.45 -1.42
CA SER A 373 19.27 4.22 -0.98
C SER A 373 18.37 3.85 -2.16
N ASN A 374 17.33 3.08 -1.90
CA ASN A 374 16.31 2.79 -2.91
C ASN A 374 14.99 3.55 -2.71
N GLY A 375 15.07 4.72 -2.05
CA GLY A 375 13.95 5.66 -1.93
C GLY A 375 12.87 5.20 -0.95
N CYS A 376 13.28 4.58 0.15
CA CYS A 376 12.33 4.01 1.12
C CYS A 376 12.21 4.82 2.43
N ALA A 377 12.59 6.09 2.47
CA ALA A 377 12.34 6.96 3.62
C ALA A 377 10.99 7.66 3.52
N PHE A 378 10.20 7.63 4.59
CA PHE A 378 8.89 8.28 4.64
C PHE A 378 8.51 8.69 6.06
N ALA A 379 7.84 9.83 6.18
CA ALA A 379 7.13 10.25 7.38
C ALA A 379 5.67 10.58 7.03
N ASP A 380 4.74 10.24 7.90
CA ASP A 380 3.30 10.43 7.70
C ASP A 380 2.79 11.80 8.15
N SER A 381 3.68 12.64 8.68
CA SER A 381 3.33 13.99 9.11
C SER A 381 4.58 14.86 9.27
N PRO A 382 4.45 16.20 9.27
CA PRO A 382 5.56 17.09 9.56
C PRO A 382 6.11 16.92 10.99
N GLY A 383 5.33 16.35 11.90
CA GLY A 383 5.72 16.08 13.29
C GLY A 383 6.57 14.83 13.50
N HIS A 384 6.71 13.99 12.49
CA HIS A 384 7.43 12.73 12.57
C HIS A 384 8.74 12.71 11.80
N ILE A 385 9.70 11.94 12.33
CA ILE A 385 10.96 11.67 11.65
C ILE A 385 10.73 10.71 10.48
N PRO A 386 11.43 10.86 9.35
CA PRO A 386 11.45 9.82 8.31
C PRO A 386 12.06 8.52 8.86
N MET A 387 11.40 7.42 8.56
CA MET A 387 11.90 6.07 8.79
C MET A 387 11.80 5.24 7.52
N GLN A 388 12.46 4.10 7.48
CA GLN A 388 12.32 3.19 6.34
C GLN A 388 10.87 2.69 6.24
N ARG A 389 10.27 2.78 5.04
CA ARG A 389 8.91 2.32 4.74
C ARG A 389 8.85 1.62 3.39
N MET A 390 7.91 0.69 3.24
CA MET A 390 7.73 -0.05 2.00
C MET A 390 7.49 0.85 0.79
N PRO A 391 8.13 0.54 -0.35
CA PRO A 391 7.64 0.93 -1.68
C PRO A 391 6.44 0.05 -2.07
N ASN A 392 5.98 0.14 -3.33
CA ASN A 392 5.04 -0.85 -3.84
C ASN A 392 5.83 -2.16 -4.10
N VAL A 393 5.70 -3.13 -3.19
CA VAL A 393 6.38 -4.44 -3.29
C VAL A 393 5.47 -5.40 -4.04
N SER A 394 5.91 -5.88 -5.21
CA SER A 394 5.02 -6.57 -6.15
C SER A 394 5.64 -7.84 -6.72
N LEU A 395 4.86 -8.92 -6.78
CA LEU A 395 5.18 -10.13 -7.54
C LEU A 395 5.01 -9.83 -9.03
N GLN A 396 6.01 -10.14 -9.82
CA GLN A 396 5.99 -9.85 -11.24
C GLN A 396 5.19 -10.89 -12.02
N ALA A 397 4.43 -10.43 -13.02
CA ALA A 397 3.73 -11.33 -13.95
C ALA A 397 4.75 -12.03 -14.86
N ALA A 398 4.47 -13.29 -15.18
CA ALA A 398 5.25 -14.01 -16.19
C ALA A 398 4.90 -13.52 -17.60
N SER A 399 5.89 -13.31 -18.47
CA SER A 399 5.68 -12.78 -19.83
C SER A 399 4.76 -13.67 -20.67
N ASP A 400 4.92 -14.99 -20.57
CA ASP A 400 4.12 -16.00 -21.26
C ASP A 400 3.30 -16.83 -20.26
N GLY A 401 2.92 -16.22 -19.15
CA GLY A 401 2.19 -16.90 -18.07
C GLY A 401 0.77 -17.28 -18.44
N PRO A 402 0.18 -18.25 -17.73
CA PRO A 402 -1.21 -18.68 -17.93
C PRO A 402 -2.21 -17.63 -17.45
N SER A 403 -3.44 -17.68 -18.00
CA SER A 403 -4.57 -16.97 -17.40
C SER A 403 -5.02 -17.65 -16.11
N THR A 404 -5.89 -16.99 -15.33
CA THR A 404 -6.47 -17.59 -14.11
C THR A 404 -7.22 -18.89 -14.41
N GLU A 405 -7.97 -18.95 -15.51
CA GLU A 405 -8.70 -20.15 -15.96
C GLU A 405 -7.73 -21.27 -16.33
N GLN A 406 -6.60 -20.94 -16.95
CA GLN A 406 -5.57 -21.93 -17.29
C GLN A 406 -4.89 -22.47 -16.02
N LEU A 407 -4.62 -21.61 -15.02
CA LEU A 407 -4.12 -22.06 -13.70
C LEU A 407 -5.11 -23.03 -13.06
N ILE A 408 -6.41 -22.68 -13.03
CA ILE A 408 -7.48 -23.55 -12.50
C ILE A 408 -7.53 -24.88 -13.25
N SER A 409 -7.43 -24.87 -14.59
CA SER A 409 -7.49 -26.07 -15.41
C SER A 409 -6.36 -27.07 -15.14
N GLY A 410 -5.23 -26.62 -14.62
CA GLY A 410 -4.07 -27.43 -14.21
C GLY A 410 -4.20 -28.07 -12.82
N VAL A 411 -5.33 -27.93 -12.13
CA VAL A 411 -5.52 -28.39 -10.76
C VAL A 411 -6.54 -29.55 -10.72
N GLU A 412 -6.13 -30.73 -10.28
CA GLU A 412 -7.03 -31.90 -10.12
C GLU A 412 -7.97 -31.74 -8.91
N ARG A 413 -7.40 -31.33 -7.74
CA ARG A 413 -8.13 -31.05 -6.50
C ARG A 413 -7.55 -29.83 -5.82
N GLY A 414 -8.33 -28.77 -5.69
CA GLY A 414 -7.83 -27.52 -5.12
C GLY A 414 -8.92 -26.55 -4.71
N ILE A 415 -8.46 -25.33 -4.39
CA ILE A 415 -9.33 -24.22 -4.02
C ILE A 415 -8.85 -22.97 -4.76
N TYR A 416 -9.77 -22.24 -5.39
CA TYR A 416 -9.55 -20.89 -5.89
C TYR A 416 -9.99 -19.89 -4.83
N ILE A 417 -9.07 -19.02 -4.40
CA ILE A 417 -9.24 -18.07 -3.28
C ILE A 417 -9.30 -16.65 -3.81
N VAL A 418 -10.36 -15.91 -3.48
CA VAL A 418 -10.59 -14.53 -3.92
C VAL A 418 -10.92 -13.64 -2.72
N GLY A 419 -10.32 -12.44 -2.68
CA GLY A 419 -10.51 -11.44 -1.63
C GLY A 419 -9.79 -11.81 -0.33
N ASP A 420 -9.16 -10.82 0.29
CA ASP A 420 -8.57 -10.94 1.61
C ASP A 420 -9.64 -10.80 2.72
N LYS A 421 -9.39 -11.34 3.91
CA LYS A 421 -10.28 -11.17 5.06
C LYS A 421 -9.52 -10.98 6.36
N SER A 422 -9.06 -12.04 6.98
CA SER A 422 -8.29 -11.98 8.23
C SER A 422 -6.97 -12.72 8.07
N TRP A 423 -6.00 -12.33 8.88
CA TRP A 423 -4.67 -12.92 8.87
C TRP A 423 -4.06 -12.95 10.26
N SER A 424 -3.07 -13.81 10.42
CA SER A 424 -2.15 -13.85 11.54
C SER A 424 -0.76 -14.20 11.01
N ILE A 425 0.25 -13.53 11.54
CA ILE A 425 1.64 -13.81 11.21
C ILE A 425 2.50 -13.56 12.44
N ASP A 426 3.54 -14.35 12.64
CA ASP A 426 4.44 -14.19 13.77
C ASP A 426 5.34 -12.94 13.65
N MET A 427 6.01 -12.60 14.73
CA MET A 427 6.85 -11.39 14.81
C MET A 427 8.12 -11.48 13.95
N GLN A 428 8.48 -12.67 13.47
CA GLN A 428 9.59 -12.88 12.54
C GLN A 428 9.16 -12.89 11.07
N ARG A 429 7.85 -12.79 10.81
CA ARG A 429 7.26 -12.89 9.47
C ARG A 429 7.47 -14.26 8.81
N TYR A 430 7.58 -15.30 9.64
CA TYR A 430 7.90 -16.64 9.19
C TYR A 430 6.71 -17.60 9.18
N ASN A 431 5.88 -17.63 10.24
CA ASN A 431 4.70 -18.48 10.29
C ASN A 431 3.44 -17.65 10.12
N PHE A 432 2.58 -18.02 9.21
CA PHE A 432 1.35 -17.28 8.92
C PHE A 432 0.13 -18.16 8.71
N GLN A 433 -1.03 -17.54 8.87
CA GLN A 433 -2.34 -18.04 8.50
C GLN A 433 -3.14 -16.93 7.83
N PHE A 434 -3.72 -17.19 6.66
CA PHE A 434 -4.57 -16.26 5.93
C PHE A 434 -5.93 -16.87 5.61
N THR A 435 -6.95 -16.02 5.53
CA THR A 435 -8.28 -16.37 5.05
C THR A 435 -8.65 -15.52 3.82
N GLY A 436 -9.82 -15.75 3.26
CA GLY A 436 -10.34 -15.00 2.13
C GLY A 436 -11.82 -14.69 2.26
N GLN A 437 -12.39 -14.12 1.21
CA GLN A 437 -13.81 -13.81 1.14
C GLN A 437 -14.60 -14.86 0.37
N ARG A 438 -14.03 -15.38 -0.73
CA ARG A 438 -14.69 -16.29 -1.67
C ARG A 438 -13.78 -17.48 -1.91
N PHE A 439 -14.30 -18.69 -1.73
CA PHE A 439 -13.53 -19.92 -1.90
C PHE A 439 -14.28 -20.83 -2.85
N PHE A 440 -13.70 -21.11 -3.99
CA PHE A 440 -14.31 -21.98 -4.98
C PHE A 440 -13.55 -23.31 -5.01
N LYS A 441 -14.27 -24.43 -4.80
CA LYS A 441 -13.72 -25.77 -4.98
C LYS A 441 -13.26 -25.94 -6.43
N ILE A 442 -12.07 -26.46 -6.62
CA ILE A 442 -11.59 -26.92 -7.93
C ILE A 442 -11.65 -28.46 -7.92
N ASP A 443 -12.33 -29.04 -8.91
CA ASP A 443 -12.44 -30.47 -9.14
C ASP A 443 -12.18 -30.75 -10.62
N LYS A 444 -11.10 -31.46 -10.91
CA LYS A 444 -10.67 -31.83 -12.27
C LYS A 444 -10.58 -30.61 -13.21
N GLY A 445 -9.90 -29.58 -12.78
CA GLY A 445 -9.67 -28.37 -13.56
C GLY A 445 -10.88 -27.44 -13.71
N ARG A 446 -11.93 -27.59 -12.91
CA ARG A 446 -13.16 -26.79 -13.00
C ARG A 446 -13.63 -26.32 -11.64
N LEU A 447 -14.25 -25.14 -11.60
CA LEU A 447 -14.91 -24.66 -10.40
C LEU A 447 -16.19 -25.50 -10.14
N ALA A 448 -16.33 -26.02 -8.92
CA ALA A 448 -17.38 -26.95 -8.50
C ALA A 448 -18.14 -26.44 -7.25
N GLY A 449 -18.54 -25.17 -7.26
CA GLY A 449 -19.26 -24.52 -6.18
C GLY A 449 -18.36 -23.86 -5.15
N GLN A 450 -18.97 -23.17 -4.18
CA GLN A 450 -18.25 -22.48 -3.11
C GLN A 450 -18.00 -23.39 -1.90
N LEU A 451 -16.98 -23.05 -1.16
CA LEU A 451 -16.65 -23.56 0.17
C LEU A 451 -16.67 -22.40 1.19
N LYS A 452 -16.75 -22.71 2.47
CA LYS A 452 -16.57 -21.75 3.56
C LYS A 452 -15.63 -22.28 4.64
N ASP A 453 -15.32 -21.43 5.62
CA ASP A 453 -14.48 -21.75 6.78
C ASP A 453 -13.04 -22.15 6.41
N VAL A 454 -12.52 -21.56 5.33
CA VAL A 454 -11.20 -21.86 4.79
C VAL A 454 -10.16 -20.90 5.35
N ALA A 455 -9.07 -21.46 5.86
CA ALA A 455 -7.82 -20.74 6.09
C ALA A 455 -6.66 -21.57 5.53
N TYR A 456 -5.62 -20.93 5.02
CA TYR A 456 -4.38 -21.59 4.65
C TYR A 456 -3.24 -21.15 5.54
N GLN A 457 -2.37 -22.09 5.87
CA GLN A 457 -1.29 -21.91 6.84
C GLN A 457 0.01 -22.49 6.27
N ALA A 458 1.12 -21.76 6.47
CA ALA A 458 2.44 -22.24 6.08
C ALA A 458 3.56 -21.48 6.80
N THR A 459 4.79 -21.94 6.65
CA THR A 459 5.95 -21.06 6.79
C THR A 459 6.12 -20.24 5.52
N THR A 460 6.69 -19.05 5.63
CA THR A 460 6.87 -18.14 4.49
C THR A 460 7.66 -18.82 3.36
N THR A 461 8.80 -19.45 3.67
CA THR A 461 9.64 -20.07 2.65
C THR A 461 9.01 -21.31 2.02
N ASP A 462 8.31 -22.13 2.81
CA ASP A 462 7.64 -23.32 2.25
C ASP A 462 6.48 -22.93 1.32
N PHE A 463 5.72 -21.90 1.70
CA PHE A 463 4.65 -21.37 0.87
C PHE A 463 5.17 -20.86 -0.48
N TRP A 464 6.15 -19.94 -0.45
CA TRP A 464 6.66 -19.35 -1.69
C TRP A 464 7.43 -20.36 -2.56
N ARG A 465 8.09 -21.37 -1.97
CA ARG A 465 8.70 -22.49 -2.70
C ARG A 465 7.68 -23.42 -3.34
N SER A 466 6.46 -23.49 -2.81
CA SER A 466 5.37 -24.28 -3.39
C SER A 466 4.72 -23.61 -4.61
N MET A 467 5.10 -22.37 -4.95
CA MET A 467 4.58 -21.67 -6.11
C MET A 467 5.08 -22.30 -7.40
N GLU A 468 4.19 -22.92 -8.15
CA GLU A 468 4.50 -23.64 -9.40
C GLU A 468 4.38 -22.76 -10.63
N ALA A 469 3.40 -21.85 -10.63
CA ALA A 469 3.13 -20.99 -11.77
C ALA A 469 2.62 -19.62 -11.36
N VAL A 470 3.00 -18.62 -12.15
CA VAL A 470 2.61 -17.22 -12.02
C VAL A 470 1.85 -16.81 -13.29
N GLY A 471 0.72 -16.16 -13.13
CA GLY A 471 -0.11 -15.70 -14.23
C GLY A 471 0.55 -14.59 -15.06
N ASN A 472 -0.05 -14.31 -16.21
CA ASN A 472 0.36 -13.24 -17.12
C ASN A 472 -0.13 -11.86 -16.63
N SER A 473 0.21 -10.81 -17.39
CA SER A 473 -0.16 -9.42 -17.11
C SER A 473 -1.67 -9.18 -17.10
N ASP A 474 -2.46 -9.96 -17.81
CA ASP A 474 -3.92 -9.79 -17.86
C ASP A 474 -4.60 -10.19 -16.54
N THR A 475 -3.92 -11.01 -15.74
CA THR A 475 -4.37 -11.40 -14.39
C THR A 475 -3.86 -10.49 -13.29
N TYR A 476 -3.03 -9.47 -13.63
CA TYR A 476 -2.38 -8.61 -12.65
C TYR A 476 -3.33 -7.56 -12.09
N VAL A 477 -3.36 -7.43 -10.77
CA VAL A 477 -4.07 -6.36 -10.05
C VAL A 477 -3.11 -5.70 -9.07
N LEU A 478 -3.12 -4.37 -9.04
CA LEU A 478 -2.39 -3.58 -8.05
C LEU A 478 -3.23 -3.45 -6.78
N GLY A 479 -3.12 -4.42 -5.88
CA GLY A 479 -3.73 -4.41 -4.56
C GLY A 479 -3.03 -3.45 -3.60
N GLY A 480 -3.51 -3.34 -2.36
CA GLY A 480 -2.83 -2.49 -1.39
C GLY A 480 -3.51 -2.36 -0.04
N ALA A 481 -2.78 -1.78 0.89
CA ALA A 481 -3.22 -1.42 2.23
C ALA A 481 -3.11 0.10 2.43
N PHE A 482 -4.22 0.73 2.86
CA PHE A 482 -4.24 2.18 3.09
C PHE A 482 -3.58 2.57 4.42
N ASN A 483 -3.53 1.64 5.37
CA ASN A 483 -3.09 1.86 6.76
C ASN A 483 -2.00 0.87 7.20
N CYS A 484 -0.88 0.80 6.48
CA CYS A 484 0.26 -0.01 6.94
C CYS A 484 0.99 0.71 8.08
N GLY A 485 0.96 0.11 9.28
CA GLY A 485 1.59 0.65 10.48
C GLY A 485 3.07 0.27 10.63
N LYS A 486 3.85 1.13 11.25
CA LYS A 486 5.24 0.88 11.68
C LYS A 486 5.57 1.71 12.92
N GLY A 487 6.53 1.32 13.71
CA GLY A 487 7.01 2.02 14.92
C GLY A 487 8.51 1.84 15.10
N GLN A 488 9.13 2.59 15.96
CA GLN A 488 8.75 3.73 16.81
C GLN A 488 9.39 5.02 16.32
N PRO A 489 8.68 6.15 16.28
CA PRO A 489 7.30 6.38 16.68
C PRO A 489 6.29 5.72 15.73
N GLY A 490 5.03 5.49 16.21
CA GLY A 490 3.98 4.92 15.39
C GLY A 490 3.61 5.81 14.21
N GLN A 491 3.69 5.28 12.99
CA GLN A 491 3.40 5.96 11.74
C GLN A 491 2.60 5.07 10.80
N ILE A 492 1.82 5.65 9.90
CA ILE A 492 1.01 4.96 8.91
C ILE A 492 1.46 5.37 7.50
N ALA A 493 1.68 4.39 6.62
CA ALA A 493 1.96 4.64 5.21
C ALA A 493 1.06 3.78 4.32
N PRO A 494 0.34 4.37 3.37
CA PRO A 494 -0.34 3.63 2.32
C PRO A 494 0.68 2.95 1.40
N VAL A 495 0.42 1.69 1.03
CA VAL A 495 1.33 0.88 0.20
C VAL A 495 0.55 -0.04 -0.73
N SER A 496 1.01 -0.18 -1.97
CA SER A 496 0.44 -1.12 -2.93
C SER A 496 1.29 -2.38 -3.08
N HIS A 497 0.62 -3.46 -3.42
CA HIS A 497 1.23 -4.75 -3.75
C HIS A 497 0.55 -5.32 -4.97
N GLY A 498 1.21 -5.22 -6.11
CA GLY A 498 0.70 -5.79 -7.34
C GLY A 498 1.10 -7.26 -7.47
N CYS A 499 0.22 -8.05 -8.02
CA CYS A 499 0.52 -9.44 -8.39
C CYS A 499 -0.47 -9.96 -9.42
N PRO A 500 -0.08 -10.95 -10.22
CA PRO A 500 -0.99 -11.77 -10.99
C PRO A 500 -1.59 -12.89 -10.13
N SER A 501 -2.55 -13.66 -10.66
CA SER A 501 -2.96 -14.92 -10.08
C SER A 501 -1.77 -15.89 -10.02
N ALA A 502 -1.70 -16.74 -8.98
CA ALA A 502 -0.63 -17.70 -8.85
C ALA A 502 -1.13 -19.07 -8.33
N LEU A 503 -0.41 -20.12 -8.72
CA LEU A 503 -0.69 -21.50 -8.33
C LEU A 503 0.34 -21.99 -7.33
N PHE A 504 -0.15 -22.48 -6.19
CA PHE A 504 0.65 -23.07 -5.10
C PHE A 504 0.25 -24.52 -4.89
N ARG A 505 1.21 -25.40 -4.73
CA ARG A 505 0.96 -26.85 -4.58
C ARG A 505 0.95 -27.29 -3.12
N ARG A 506 -0.01 -28.13 -2.78
CA ARG A 506 -0.08 -28.86 -1.52
C ARG A 506 0.01 -27.99 -0.26
N VAL A 507 -0.64 -26.85 -0.28
CA VAL A 507 -0.69 -25.94 0.88
C VAL A 507 -1.62 -26.53 1.94
N ASN A 508 -1.25 -26.40 3.21
CA ASN A 508 -2.08 -26.82 4.34
C ASN A 508 -3.31 -25.91 4.48
N VAL A 509 -4.49 -26.50 4.43
CA VAL A 509 -5.79 -25.82 4.59
C VAL A 509 -6.45 -26.30 5.86
N LEU A 510 -6.91 -25.36 6.66
CA LEU A 510 -7.60 -25.55 7.94
C LEU A 510 -9.09 -25.30 7.78
N ASN A 511 -9.89 -25.97 8.59
CA ASN A 511 -11.30 -25.65 8.80
C ASN A 511 -11.44 -24.79 10.06
N THR A 512 -11.72 -23.50 9.88
CA THR A 512 -11.77 -22.53 11.00
C THR A 512 -12.91 -22.78 12.00
N GLN A 513 -13.95 -23.53 11.62
CA GLN A 513 -15.04 -23.92 12.52
C GLN A 513 -14.65 -25.09 13.41
N ALA A 514 -13.99 -26.10 12.84
CA ALA A 514 -13.62 -27.31 13.60
C ALA A 514 -12.53 -27.00 14.66
N GLU A 515 -11.66 -26.05 14.42
CA GLU A 515 -10.60 -25.65 15.35
C GLU A 515 -11.09 -24.69 16.44
N GLY A 516 -12.17 -23.91 16.19
CA GLY A 516 -12.79 -23.03 17.18
C GLY A 516 -13.69 -23.74 18.20
N GLY A 517 -14.03 -25.00 17.98
CA GLY A 517 -15.01 -25.76 18.76
C GLY A 517 -14.47 -26.66 19.89
N SER A 518 -13.16 -26.64 20.16
CA SER A 518 -12.51 -27.46 21.20
C SER A 518 -11.99 -26.65 22.39
N GLN A 519 -12.73 -25.63 22.83
CA GLN A 519 -12.50 -24.96 24.11
C GLN A 519 -13.62 -25.25 25.10
#